data_63132a62dbe36bd3f2488ab47e443cf5
#
_entry.id   63132a62dbe36bd3f2488ab47e443cf5
#
_cell.length_a   1.000
_cell.length_b   1.000
_cell.length_c   1.000
_cell.angle_alpha   90.00
_cell.angle_beta   90.00
_cell.angle_gamma   90.00
#
_symmetry.space_group_name_H-M   'P 1'
#
loop_
_entity.id
_entity.type
_entity.pdbx_description
1 polymer ?
#
loop_
_entity_poly.entity_id
_entity_poly.type
_entity_poly.pdbx_seq_one_letter_code
_entity_poly.pdbx_strand_id
1 'polypeptide(L)'
;MNRLIFIIHFFILSTLYAECSDLTYEECIYWSGYCEWNEESGQCQDVGGGGDIEYGPYLFEYLTEADGIRESSLYNGTLLYYPLEASPPYSSIVLMDAFGDEFGLQAWAEYFASYGFIAMTIGNFDRRGIRDGDSEWDYADRALGLLDAIETIKQEEIREFSPLNGKVDTSSFAVSGYSTSGGGAHTAATMDSTLKAAILLNPAVAFLDSLNCPAETNYYCLIEEHLNHSVPVLIFAGENEINELDPVYEDMWALTQYEYVPESTDKLYFESANEGHGSSVWPAGDVADFSLSWLNYFLLEDESFCEFLTLPPQSTSQFLTTLECNNTVSYDINNDGVINNEDLIYLVVGLVNENTIENTSDINFDSYVNIFDLLMLADYLQDM
;
A
#
# COMPACT_ATOMS: atom_id res chain seq x y z
N MET A 1 5.67 29.24 28.88
CA MET A 1 5.48 28.60 30.20
C MET A 1 4.10 27.89 30.14
N ASN A 2 3.85 27.03 29.14
CA ASN A 2 2.61 26.27 28.96
C ASN A 2 2.86 24.92 28.23
N ARG A 3 4.05 24.33 28.42
CA ARG A 3 4.40 23.00 27.89
C ARG A 3 4.42 21.90 28.97
N LEU A 4 3.93 22.15 30.18
CA LEU A 4 4.13 21.24 31.31
C LEU A 4 2.86 20.55 31.81
N ILE A 5 1.72 20.63 31.11
CA ILE A 5 0.45 20.02 31.56
C ILE A 5 0.03 18.84 30.68
N PHE A 6 0.73 18.56 29.59
CA PHE A 6 0.40 17.44 28.69
C PHE A 6 1.12 16.11 29.01
N ILE A 7 1.94 16.04 30.05
CA ILE A 7 2.85 14.91 30.30
C ILE A 7 2.25 13.79 31.16
N ILE A 8 1.08 13.92 31.73
CA ILE A 8 0.59 12.92 32.74
C ILE A 8 -0.49 11.95 32.19
N HIS A 9 -1.02 12.14 30.98
CA HIS A 9 -1.99 11.19 30.39
C HIS A 9 -1.41 10.36 29.24
N PHE A 10 -0.08 10.33 29.11
CA PHE A 10 0.61 9.90 27.89
C PHE A 10 1.49 8.65 28.05
N PHE A 11 1.27 7.81 29.05
CA PHE A 11 2.17 6.66 29.29
C PHE A 11 1.88 5.42 28.42
N ILE A 12 0.87 5.46 27.53
CA ILE A 12 0.68 4.43 26.49
C ILE A 12 0.65 5.07 25.09
N LEU A 13 0.37 6.37 24.98
CA LEU A 13 0.43 7.13 23.72
C LEU A 13 1.76 7.89 23.50
N SER A 14 2.65 7.88 24.49
CA SER A 14 3.91 8.63 24.41
C SER A 14 4.98 7.95 23.55
N THR A 15 4.78 6.74 23.10
CA THR A 15 5.68 6.12 22.13
C THR A 15 5.42 6.61 20.70
N LEU A 16 4.24 7.10 20.39
CA LEU A 16 3.91 7.67 19.07
C LEU A 16 4.40 9.12 18.86
N TYR A 17 4.93 9.75 19.91
CA TYR A 17 5.54 11.08 19.85
C TYR A 17 6.84 11.15 20.66
N ALA A 18 7.51 10.03 20.92
CA ALA A 18 8.89 10.06 21.33
C ALA A 18 9.69 10.71 20.18
N GLU A 19 10.39 11.79 20.47
CA GLU A 19 11.36 12.31 19.50
C GLU A 19 12.35 11.18 19.23
N CYS A 20 12.73 10.93 17.98
CA CYS A 20 13.67 9.88 17.64
C CYS A 20 14.92 9.88 18.54
N SER A 21 15.37 11.07 18.95
CA SER A 21 16.51 11.26 19.85
C SER A 21 16.38 10.61 21.23
N ASP A 22 15.20 10.21 21.65
CA ASP A 22 14.93 9.56 22.94
C ASP A 22 14.91 8.02 22.84
N LEU A 23 14.99 7.47 21.61
CA LEU A 23 14.91 6.04 21.34
C LEU A 23 16.27 5.35 21.54
N THR A 24 16.21 4.11 22.03
CA THR A 24 17.35 3.17 22.01
C THR A 24 17.67 2.74 20.58
N TYR A 25 18.81 2.05 20.37
CA TYR A 25 19.15 1.52 19.06
C TYR A 25 18.04 0.61 18.50
N GLU A 26 17.56 -0.33 19.33
CA GLU A 26 16.52 -1.29 18.93
C GLU A 26 15.21 -0.58 18.61
N GLU A 27 14.79 0.36 19.45
CA GLU A 27 13.58 1.17 19.18
C GLU A 27 13.72 2.03 17.92
N CYS A 28 14.90 2.57 17.65
CA CYS A 28 15.16 3.36 16.45
C CYS A 28 15.02 2.53 15.17
N ILE A 29 15.56 1.30 15.18
CA ILE A 29 15.43 0.38 14.05
C ILE A 29 13.97 -0.08 13.89
N TYR A 30 13.25 -0.31 14.99
CA TYR A 30 11.83 -0.64 14.94
C TYR A 30 11.00 0.46 14.25
N TRP A 31 11.30 1.72 14.54
CA TRP A 31 10.64 2.87 13.94
C TRP A 31 11.36 3.38 12.68
N SER A 32 12.09 2.51 11.98
CA SER A 32 12.65 2.84 10.66
C SER A 32 11.54 3.39 9.75
N GLY A 33 11.90 4.36 8.91
CA GLY A 33 10.91 5.12 8.16
C GLY A 33 10.48 6.43 8.85
N TYR A 34 10.45 6.48 10.17
CA TYR A 34 10.31 7.73 10.94
C TYR A 34 11.64 8.18 11.53
N CYS A 35 12.49 7.23 11.90
CA CYS A 35 13.76 7.46 12.58
C CYS A 35 14.89 6.69 11.89
N GLU A 36 16.11 7.20 11.98
CA GLU A 36 17.31 6.50 11.57
C GLU A 36 18.38 6.55 12.65
N TRP A 37 19.17 5.48 12.75
CA TRP A 37 20.31 5.44 13.68
C TRP A 37 21.54 6.10 13.06
N ASN A 38 22.04 7.15 13.69
CA ASN A 38 23.26 7.80 13.27
C ASN A 38 24.48 7.15 13.95
N GLU A 39 25.25 6.40 13.19
CA GLU A 39 26.43 5.66 13.66
C GLU A 39 27.54 6.58 14.21
N GLU A 40 27.68 7.81 13.69
CA GLU A 40 28.71 8.75 14.12
C GLU A 40 28.39 9.38 15.50
N SER A 41 27.14 9.72 15.73
CA SER A 41 26.67 10.31 16.99
C SER A 41 26.26 9.24 18.02
N GLY A 42 25.94 8.02 17.59
CA GLY A 42 25.36 6.99 18.42
C GLY A 42 23.97 7.38 18.95
N GLN A 43 23.17 8.08 18.15
CA GLN A 43 21.84 8.56 18.50
C GLN A 43 20.86 8.29 17.37
N CYS A 44 19.61 8.05 17.74
CA CYS A 44 18.50 8.03 16.83
C CYS A 44 18.12 9.44 16.42
N GLN A 45 17.82 9.66 15.18
CA GLN A 45 17.43 10.98 14.65
C GLN A 45 16.22 10.87 13.72
N ASP A 46 15.47 11.96 13.59
CA ASP A 46 14.36 12.02 12.65
C ASP A 46 14.88 11.91 11.22
N VAL A 47 14.27 11.05 10.41
CA VAL A 47 14.58 10.90 8.98
C VAL A 47 14.10 12.11 8.17
N GLY A 48 13.39 13.03 8.82
CA GLY A 48 12.91 14.25 8.16
C GLY A 48 11.78 14.01 7.17
N GLY A 49 10.99 12.94 7.42
CA GLY A 49 9.85 12.58 6.58
C GLY A 49 10.25 11.76 5.35
N GLY A 50 10.56 10.47 5.56
CA GLY A 50 10.75 9.49 4.48
C GLY A 50 11.88 9.80 3.50
N GLY A 51 12.43 8.79 2.84
CA GLY A 51 13.36 9.00 1.73
C GLY A 51 12.78 9.92 0.65
N ASP A 52 13.59 10.31 -0.33
CA ASP A 52 13.12 11.13 -1.45
C ASP A 52 11.93 10.43 -2.14
N ILE A 53 10.72 10.97 -1.94
CA ILE A 53 9.51 10.45 -2.60
C ILE A 53 9.61 10.80 -4.08
N GLU A 54 9.59 9.81 -4.92
CA GLU A 54 9.57 10.00 -6.37
C GLU A 54 8.11 10.13 -6.85
N TYR A 55 7.64 11.37 -6.94
CA TYR A 55 6.30 11.66 -7.41
C TYR A 55 6.16 11.39 -8.91
N GLY A 56 4.95 10.98 -9.30
CA GLY A 56 4.57 10.75 -10.68
C GLY A 56 4.46 12.03 -11.53
N PRO A 57 4.08 11.88 -12.79
CA PRO A 57 4.08 12.99 -13.76
C PRO A 57 2.95 14.00 -13.56
N TYR A 58 1.93 13.69 -12.75
CA TYR A 58 0.74 14.54 -12.63
C TYR A 58 0.81 15.46 -11.42
N LEU A 59 0.42 16.71 -11.61
CA LEU A 59 0.08 17.60 -10.51
C LEU A 59 -1.22 17.13 -9.86
N PHE A 60 -1.38 17.41 -8.57
CA PHE A 60 -2.55 17.03 -7.80
C PHE A 60 -3.04 18.17 -6.90
N GLU A 61 -4.29 18.10 -6.53
CA GLU A 61 -4.92 18.93 -5.50
C GLU A 61 -5.71 18.04 -4.55
N TYR A 62 -6.23 18.60 -3.48
CA TYR A 62 -7.06 17.87 -2.54
C TYR A 62 -8.32 18.65 -2.15
N LEU A 63 -9.31 17.92 -1.70
CA LEU A 63 -10.57 18.43 -1.14
C LEU A 63 -10.69 17.97 0.32
N THR A 64 -11.39 18.78 1.10
CA THR A 64 -11.76 18.52 2.49
C THR A 64 -13.26 18.74 2.69
N GLU A 65 -13.75 18.52 3.89
CA GLU A 65 -15.13 18.85 4.25
C GLU A 65 -15.44 20.35 4.06
N ALA A 66 -14.43 21.23 4.18
CA ALA A 66 -14.59 22.66 3.90
C ALA A 66 -14.91 22.96 2.43
N ASP A 67 -14.54 22.05 1.52
CA ASP A 67 -14.83 22.13 0.08
C ASP A 67 -16.14 21.44 -0.29
N GLY A 68 -16.89 20.98 0.72
CA GLY A 68 -18.21 20.39 0.56
C GLY A 68 -18.21 18.87 0.38
N ILE A 69 -17.11 18.18 0.68
CA ILE A 69 -17.13 16.73 0.82
C ILE A 69 -18.04 16.35 1.99
N ARG A 70 -18.72 15.24 1.86
CA ARG A 70 -19.61 14.69 2.89
C ARG A 70 -18.84 14.41 4.20
N GLU A 71 -19.36 14.93 5.31
CA GLU A 71 -18.92 14.49 6.63
C GLU A 71 -19.42 13.07 6.91
N SER A 72 -18.61 12.26 7.56
CA SER A 72 -18.97 10.92 8.01
C SER A 72 -19.11 10.85 9.52
N SER A 73 -19.93 9.88 9.98
CA SER A 73 -19.95 9.47 11.38
C SER A 73 -19.09 8.22 11.63
N LEU A 74 -18.49 7.63 10.59
CA LEU A 74 -17.72 6.39 10.64
C LEU A 74 -16.21 6.62 10.56
N TYR A 75 -15.75 7.82 10.29
CA TYR A 75 -14.35 8.23 10.33
C TYR A 75 -14.23 9.72 10.67
N ASN A 76 -13.02 10.19 10.99
CA ASN A 76 -12.73 11.58 11.32
C ASN A 76 -11.89 12.23 10.24
N GLY A 77 -12.26 13.44 9.83
CA GLY A 77 -11.50 14.22 8.87
C GLY A 77 -11.24 13.50 7.55
N THR A 78 -10.90 14.25 6.54
CA THR A 78 -10.70 13.73 5.19
C THR A 78 -9.75 14.62 4.41
N LEU A 79 -8.80 13.99 3.70
CA LEU A 79 -8.07 14.60 2.60
C LEU A 79 -8.28 13.74 1.36
N LEU A 80 -9.00 14.26 0.36
CA LEU A 80 -9.23 13.56 -0.89
C LEU A 80 -8.36 14.17 -1.97
N TYR A 81 -7.24 13.52 -2.28
CA TYR A 81 -6.31 13.91 -3.34
C TYR A 81 -6.76 13.40 -4.70
N TYR A 82 -6.53 14.21 -5.74
CA TYR A 82 -6.89 13.84 -7.10
C TYR A 82 -5.93 14.46 -8.13
N PRO A 83 -5.68 13.76 -9.27
CA PRO A 83 -4.81 14.26 -10.32
C PRO A 83 -5.51 15.39 -11.11
N LEU A 84 -4.73 16.37 -11.57
CA LEU A 84 -5.25 17.48 -12.36
C LEU A 84 -5.29 17.19 -13.87
N GLU A 85 -4.28 16.51 -14.39
CA GLU A 85 -4.04 16.39 -15.84
C GLU A 85 -4.11 14.94 -16.35
N ALA A 86 -4.34 13.95 -15.48
CA ALA A 86 -4.54 12.56 -15.88
C ALA A 86 -5.89 12.40 -16.62
N SER A 87 -6.02 11.33 -17.39
CA SER A 87 -7.24 11.04 -18.14
C SER A 87 -8.24 10.26 -17.28
N PRO A 88 -9.47 10.77 -17.07
CA PRO A 88 -10.50 10.02 -16.35
C PRO A 88 -11.07 8.87 -17.20
N PRO A 89 -11.80 7.88 -16.61
CA PRO A 89 -12.18 7.82 -15.21
C PRO A 89 -11.01 7.41 -14.29
N TYR A 90 -11.01 7.92 -13.05
CA TYR A 90 -9.96 7.63 -12.07
C TYR A 90 -10.35 6.50 -11.14
N SER A 91 -9.52 5.48 -11.04
CA SER A 91 -9.58 4.48 -9.96
C SER A 91 -9.16 5.09 -8.63
N SER A 92 -9.59 4.49 -7.52
CA SER A 92 -9.44 5.14 -6.22
C SER A 92 -8.91 4.20 -5.13
N ILE A 93 -8.16 4.76 -4.18
CA ILE A 93 -7.72 4.07 -2.96
C ILE A 93 -8.07 4.90 -1.73
N VAL A 94 -8.55 4.22 -0.68
CA VAL A 94 -8.77 4.81 0.65
C VAL A 94 -7.70 4.31 1.62
N LEU A 95 -7.11 5.21 2.40
CA LEU A 95 -6.02 4.95 3.33
C LEU A 95 -6.41 5.37 4.75
N MET A 96 -6.07 4.53 5.74
CA MET A 96 -6.28 4.82 7.15
C MET A 96 -5.02 4.48 7.96
N ASP A 97 -4.52 5.46 8.72
CA ASP A 97 -3.42 5.25 9.67
C ASP A 97 -3.89 4.49 10.91
N ALA A 98 -2.94 3.94 11.67
CA ALA A 98 -3.20 3.17 12.88
C ALA A 98 -3.98 3.95 13.93
N PHE A 99 -3.51 5.15 14.27
CA PHE A 99 -4.02 6.00 15.35
C PHE A 99 -4.08 7.47 14.98
N GLY A 100 -3.77 7.78 13.75
CA GLY A 100 -3.61 9.15 13.29
C GLY A 100 -4.95 9.81 12.95
N ASP A 101 -4.79 11.02 12.53
CA ASP A 101 -5.81 11.78 11.85
C ASP A 101 -5.72 11.53 10.33
N GLU A 102 -6.48 12.29 9.58
CA GLU A 102 -6.47 12.27 8.12
C GLU A 102 -5.09 12.60 7.50
N PHE A 103 -4.15 13.10 8.28
CA PHE A 103 -2.79 13.42 7.81
C PHE A 103 -1.80 12.27 7.95
N GLY A 104 -2.14 11.19 8.64
CA GLY A 104 -1.20 10.11 8.96
C GLY A 104 -0.55 9.45 7.74
N LEU A 105 -1.32 9.19 6.68
CA LEU A 105 -0.83 8.61 5.42
C LEU A 105 -0.92 9.60 4.25
N GLN A 106 -0.82 10.90 4.52
CA GLN A 106 -0.90 11.94 3.51
C GLN A 106 0.10 11.74 2.37
N ALA A 107 1.34 11.39 2.67
CA ALA A 107 2.38 11.18 1.68
C ALA A 107 2.03 10.08 0.67
N TRP A 108 1.39 8.99 1.13
CA TRP A 108 0.87 7.96 0.26
C TRP A 108 -0.25 8.46 -0.66
N ALA A 109 -1.16 9.28 -0.15
CA ALA A 109 -2.24 9.83 -0.95
C ALA A 109 -1.71 10.79 -2.03
N GLU A 110 -0.75 11.63 -1.68
CA GLU A 110 -0.05 12.51 -2.63
C GLU A 110 0.69 11.70 -3.70
N TYR A 111 1.39 10.65 -3.29
CA TYR A 111 2.08 9.74 -4.19
C TYR A 111 1.12 9.13 -5.21
N PHE A 112 0.05 8.46 -4.77
CA PHE A 112 -0.91 7.85 -5.68
C PHE A 112 -1.63 8.86 -6.58
N ALA A 113 -1.95 10.05 -6.05
CA ALA A 113 -2.56 11.10 -6.86
C ALA A 113 -1.61 11.59 -7.96
N SER A 114 -0.32 11.67 -7.68
CA SER A 114 0.69 12.03 -8.68
C SER A 114 0.83 11.01 -9.82
N TYR A 115 0.38 9.78 -9.60
CA TYR A 115 0.33 8.72 -10.61
C TYR A 115 -1.05 8.51 -11.25
N GLY A 116 -2.02 9.36 -10.95
CA GLY A 116 -3.30 9.38 -11.67
C GLY A 116 -4.47 8.72 -10.94
N PHE A 117 -4.30 8.32 -9.70
CA PHE A 117 -5.37 7.78 -8.86
C PHE A 117 -6.06 8.86 -8.04
N ILE A 118 -7.29 8.62 -7.63
CA ILE A 118 -7.87 9.34 -6.50
C ILE A 118 -7.41 8.61 -5.23
N ALA A 119 -6.89 9.35 -4.26
CA ALA A 119 -6.44 8.80 -3.00
C ALA A 119 -7.03 9.59 -1.83
N MET A 120 -7.76 8.91 -0.95
CA MET A 120 -8.44 9.55 0.17
C MET A 120 -7.88 9.03 1.49
N THR A 121 -7.29 9.91 2.29
CA THR A 121 -6.95 9.59 3.67
C THR A 121 -8.09 9.95 4.60
N ILE A 122 -8.29 9.13 5.62
CA ILE A 122 -9.28 9.34 6.66
C ILE A 122 -8.65 9.11 8.04
N GLY A 123 -9.06 9.91 9.02
CA GLY A 123 -8.69 9.68 10.41
C GLY A 123 -9.58 8.64 11.06
N ASN A 124 -9.02 7.93 12.04
CA ASN A 124 -9.78 6.98 12.83
C ASN A 124 -10.65 7.68 13.90
N PHE A 125 -11.52 6.93 14.57
CA PHE A 125 -12.45 7.46 15.57
C PHE A 125 -11.79 8.03 16.83
N ASP A 126 -10.55 7.71 17.12
CA ASP A 126 -9.87 8.03 18.39
C ASP A 126 -9.80 9.52 18.71
N ARG A 127 -9.96 10.39 17.69
CA ARG A 127 -9.96 11.84 17.86
C ARG A 127 -11.22 12.41 18.50
N ARG A 128 -12.35 11.72 18.45
CA ARG A 128 -13.63 12.23 18.97
C ARG A 128 -13.80 12.03 20.48
N GLY A 129 -12.78 11.53 21.14
CA GLY A 129 -12.74 11.34 22.57
C GLY A 129 -12.87 9.87 22.95
N ILE A 130 -12.07 9.50 23.93
CA ILE A 130 -12.04 8.20 24.56
C ILE A 130 -13.46 7.84 24.97
N ARG A 131 -14.03 6.84 24.35
CA ARG A 131 -15.21 6.19 24.84
C ARG A 131 -14.74 5.13 25.83
N ASP A 132 -14.99 5.37 27.11
CA ASP A 132 -14.72 4.39 28.14
C ASP A 132 -15.41 3.05 27.78
N GLY A 133 -14.59 2.08 27.36
CA GLY A 133 -15.00 0.69 27.18
C GLY A 133 -15.60 0.31 25.83
N ASP A 134 -15.58 1.19 24.85
CA ASP A 134 -16.03 0.89 23.48
C ASP A 134 -14.86 0.63 22.53
N SER A 135 -15.06 -0.33 21.70
CA SER A 135 -14.49 -0.82 20.43
C SER A 135 -13.64 0.14 19.56
N GLU A 136 -12.92 1.09 20.14
CA GLU A 136 -12.03 2.02 19.40
C GLU A 136 -11.00 1.31 18.52
N TRP A 137 -10.83 0.03 18.77
CA TRP A 137 -9.85 -0.86 18.17
C TRP A 137 -10.51 -1.97 17.35
N ASP A 138 -11.83 -1.94 17.20
CA ASP A 138 -12.52 -2.96 16.42
C ASP A 138 -12.18 -2.79 14.94
N TYR A 139 -11.63 -3.83 14.35
CA TYR A 139 -11.35 -3.88 12.91
C TYR A 139 -12.62 -3.70 12.07
N ALA A 140 -13.79 -4.08 12.59
CA ALA A 140 -15.05 -3.81 11.92
C ALA A 140 -15.35 -2.32 11.80
N ASP A 141 -15.09 -1.52 12.84
CA ASP A 141 -15.29 -0.07 12.79
C ASP A 141 -14.32 0.58 11.79
N ARG A 142 -13.05 0.12 11.74
CA ARG A 142 -12.08 0.58 10.75
C ARG A 142 -12.51 0.20 9.34
N ALA A 143 -12.97 -1.03 9.16
CA ALA A 143 -13.50 -1.50 7.88
C ALA A 143 -14.69 -0.67 7.42
N LEU A 144 -15.64 -0.40 8.32
CA LEU A 144 -16.79 0.45 8.01
C LEU A 144 -16.36 1.88 7.65
N GLY A 145 -15.34 2.42 8.32
CA GLY A 145 -14.77 3.72 7.97
C GLY A 145 -14.18 3.74 6.53
N LEU A 146 -13.37 2.73 6.19
CA LEU A 146 -12.79 2.58 4.85
C LEU A 146 -13.87 2.45 3.77
N LEU A 147 -14.89 1.62 4.01
CA LEU A 147 -15.98 1.40 3.05
C LEU A 147 -16.88 2.64 2.92
N ASP A 148 -17.13 3.37 4.00
CA ASP A 148 -17.92 4.61 3.96
C ASP A 148 -17.15 5.75 3.24
N ALA A 149 -15.84 5.76 3.32
CA ALA A 149 -15.00 6.68 2.55
C ALA A 149 -15.09 6.41 1.03
N ILE A 150 -15.20 5.16 0.61
CA ILE A 150 -15.50 4.81 -0.79
C ILE A 150 -16.84 5.42 -1.22
N GLU A 151 -17.87 5.33 -0.38
CA GLU A 151 -19.16 5.96 -0.66
C GLU A 151 -19.06 7.50 -0.75
N THR A 152 -18.13 8.10 0.00
CA THR A 152 -17.83 9.53 -0.10
C THR A 152 -17.22 9.87 -1.45
N ILE A 153 -16.24 9.08 -1.93
CA ILE A 153 -15.66 9.27 -3.27
C ILE A 153 -16.72 9.10 -4.36
N LYS A 154 -17.58 8.09 -4.27
CA LYS A 154 -18.67 7.88 -5.23
C LYS A 154 -19.65 9.06 -5.28
N GLN A 155 -19.85 9.77 -4.16
CA GLN A 155 -20.71 10.97 -4.18
C GLN A 155 -20.07 12.15 -4.92
N GLU A 156 -18.75 12.23 -4.96
CA GLU A 156 -18.04 13.25 -5.74
C GLU A 156 -18.26 13.09 -7.24
N GLU A 157 -18.48 11.87 -7.74
CA GLU A 157 -18.84 11.59 -9.14
C GLU A 157 -20.09 12.36 -9.59
N ILE A 158 -21.06 12.53 -8.69
CA ILE A 158 -22.36 13.15 -8.99
C ILE A 158 -22.56 14.51 -8.34
N ARG A 159 -21.67 14.94 -7.44
CA ARG A 159 -21.79 16.24 -6.76
C ARG A 159 -21.58 17.37 -7.75
N GLU A 160 -22.61 18.23 -7.89
CA GLU A 160 -22.52 19.42 -8.73
C GLU A 160 -21.38 20.33 -8.24
N PHE A 161 -20.56 20.79 -9.15
CA PHE A 161 -19.36 21.60 -8.91
C PHE A 161 -18.17 20.90 -8.24
N SER A 162 -18.24 19.60 -8.00
CA SER A 162 -17.02 18.83 -7.66
C SER A 162 -16.06 18.83 -8.85
N PRO A 163 -14.75 19.02 -8.63
CA PRO A 163 -13.75 18.81 -9.69
C PRO A 163 -13.70 17.36 -10.18
N LEU A 164 -14.29 16.43 -9.43
CA LEU A 164 -14.37 15.00 -9.74
C LEU A 164 -15.70 14.59 -10.41
N ASN A 165 -16.64 15.52 -10.61
CA ASN A 165 -17.93 15.23 -11.24
C ASN A 165 -17.73 14.63 -12.64
N GLY A 166 -18.26 13.42 -12.86
CA GLY A 166 -18.12 12.67 -14.11
C GLY A 166 -16.74 12.09 -14.37
N LYS A 167 -15.88 11.95 -13.33
CA LYS A 167 -14.48 11.50 -13.51
C LYS A 167 -14.07 10.30 -12.65
N VAL A 168 -14.91 9.83 -11.73
CA VAL A 168 -14.61 8.71 -10.85
C VAL A 168 -14.98 7.39 -11.50
N ASP A 169 -14.07 6.42 -11.48
CA ASP A 169 -14.46 5.03 -11.76
C ASP A 169 -15.14 4.43 -10.52
N THR A 170 -16.46 4.37 -10.56
CA THR A 170 -17.28 3.88 -9.45
C THR A 170 -17.22 2.36 -9.25
N SER A 171 -16.44 1.64 -10.05
CA SER A 171 -16.26 0.19 -10.00
C SER A 171 -14.84 -0.25 -9.61
N SER A 172 -13.90 0.71 -9.46
CA SER A 172 -12.49 0.42 -9.25
C SER A 172 -11.95 1.09 -7.98
N PHE A 173 -12.02 0.32 -6.86
CA PHE A 173 -11.60 0.79 -5.53
C PHE A 173 -10.64 -0.17 -4.86
N ALA A 174 -9.66 0.39 -4.15
CA ALA A 174 -8.79 -0.29 -3.21
C ALA A 174 -8.90 0.31 -1.81
N VAL A 175 -8.44 -0.45 -0.82
CA VAL A 175 -8.29 0.01 0.56
C VAL A 175 -6.88 -0.23 1.05
N SER A 176 -6.41 0.60 1.99
CA SER A 176 -5.11 0.46 2.62
C SER A 176 -5.20 0.80 4.10
N GLY A 177 -4.37 0.18 4.90
CA GLY A 177 -4.25 0.47 6.32
C GLY A 177 -2.86 0.21 6.85
N TYR A 178 -2.41 1.11 7.73
CA TYR A 178 -1.15 0.95 8.44
C TYR A 178 -1.38 0.34 9.82
N SER A 179 -0.50 -0.58 10.22
CA SER A 179 -0.51 -1.21 11.55
C SER A 179 -1.90 -1.82 11.87
N THR A 180 -2.58 -1.36 12.91
CA THR A 180 -3.92 -1.85 13.29
C THR A 180 -4.97 -1.61 12.20
N SER A 181 -4.84 -0.58 11.38
CA SER A 181 -5.75 -0.37 10.25
C SER A 181 -5.52 -1.35 9.10
N GLY A 182 -4.39 -2.07 9.08
CA GLY A 182 -4.20 -3.24 8.21
C GLY A 182 -5.23 -4.33 8.48
N GLY A 183 -5.50 -4.64 9.76
CA GLY A 183 -6.60 -5.56 10.14
C GLY A 183 -7.98 -5.04 9.72
N GLY A 184 -8.19 -3.71 9.79
CA GLY A 184 -9.38 -3.06 9.25
C GLY A 184 -9.53 -3.23 7.75
N ALA A 185 -8.43 -3.15 7.00
CA ALA A 185 -8.43 -3.35 5.54
C ALA A 185 -8.74 -4.81 5.15
N HIS A 186 -8.20 -5.82 5.87
CA HIS A 186 -8.60 -7.22 5.71
C HIS A 186 -10.11 -7.41 5.97
N THR A 187 -10.61 -6.84 7.06
CA THR A 187 -12.03 -6.91 7.40
C THR A 187 -12.89 -6.23 6.33
N ALA A 188 -12.46 -5.08 5.79
CA ALA A 188 -13.15 -4.43 4.68
C ALA A 188 -13.20 -5.31 3.43
N ALA A 189 -12.10 -6.00 3.10
CA ALA A 189 -12.02 -6.96 2.00
C ALA A 189 -12.97 -8.16 2.19
N THR A 190 -13.22 -8.57 3.44
CA THR A 190 -14.21 -9.61 3.75
C THR A 190 -15.65 -9.10 3.65
N MET A 191 -15.90 -7.84 4.03
CA MET A 191 -17.21 -7.21 3.97
C MET A 191 -17.65 -6.82 2.55
N ASP A 192 -16.70 -6.43 1.70
CA ASP A 192 -16.96 -6.03 0.32
C ASP A 192 -16.00 -6.71 -0.66
N SER A 193 -16.45 -7.80 -1.25
CA SER A 193 -15.70 -8.55 -2.26
C SER A 193 -15.63 -7.85 -3.63
N THR A 194 -16.23 -6.68 -3.80
CA THR A 194 -16.12 -5.87 -5.02
C THR A 194 -14.88 -4.98 -5.04
N LEU A 195 -14.18 -4.87 -3.91
CA LEU A 195 -12.87 -4.24 -3.86
C LEU A 195 -11.90 -4.92 -4.83
N LYS A 196 -11.14 -4.14 -5.56
CA LYS A 196 -10.21 -4.64 -6.56
C LYS A 196 -8.85 -5.00 -5.94
N ALA A 197 -8.46 -4.35 -4.84
CA ALA A 197 -7.21 -4.61 -4.15
C ALA A 197 -7.23 -4.11 -2.70
N ALA A 198 -6.32 -4.68 -1.89
CA ALA A 198 -5.94 -4.15 -0.58
C ALA A 198 -4.41 -4.04 -0.49
N ILE A 199 -3.92 -2.97 0.17
CA ILE A 199 -2.49 -2.77 0.48
C ILE A 199 -2.36 -2.59 1.98
N LEU A 200 -1.62 -3.48 2.63
CA LEU A 200 -1.46 -3.51 4.06
C LEU A 200 -0.04 -3.09 4.43
N LEU A 201 0.05 -1.96 5.09
CA LEU A 201 1.30 -1.33 5.48
C LEU A 201 1.67 -1.79 6.89
N ASN A 202 2.64 -2.70 7.03
CA ASN A 202 3.07 -3.28 8.30
C ASN A 202 1.87 -3.66 9.21
N PRO A 203 0.95 -4.52 8.76
CA PRO A 203 -0.27 -4.80 9.52
C PRO A 203 0.07 -5.51 10.83
N ALA A 204 -0.16 -4.83 11.93
CA ALA A 204 0.10 -5.32 13.28
C ALA A 204 -1.21 -5.53 14.03
N VAL A 205 -1.46 -6.76 14.42
CA VAL A 205 -2.69 -7.13 15.13
C VAL A 205 -2.42 -8.24 16.13
N ALA A 206 -3.10 -8.19 17.26
CA ALA A 206 -3.14 -9.31 18.17
C ALA A 206 -4.12 -10.35 17.63
N PHE A 207 -3.67 -11.57 17.48
CA PHE A 207 -4.52 -12.69 17.16
C PHE A 207 -5.19 -13.23 18.40
N LEU A 208 -6.48 -13.42 18.26
CA LEU A 208 -7.21 -14.29 19.15
C LEU A 208 -8.13 -15.10 18.27
N ASP A 209 -8.17 -16.40 18.50
CA ASP A 209 -9.22 -17.21 17.90
C ASP A 209 -10.60 -16.72 18.35
N SER A 210 -11.63 -17.06 17.60
CA SER A 210 -13.01 -16.63 17.88
C SER A 210 -13.52 -17.02 19.28
N LEU A 211 -12.86 -17.96 19.97
CA LEU A 211 -13.20 -18.41 21.32
C LEU A 211 -12.49 -17.58 22.40
N ASN A 212 -11.33 -17.01 22.09
CA ASN A 212 -10.50 -16.27 23.02
C ASN A 212 -10.53 -14.75 22.77
N CYS A 213 -11.25 -14.28 21.74
CA CYS A 213 -11.54 -12.87 21.56
C CYS A 213 -12.65 -12.46 22.54
N PRO A 214 -12.34 -11.83 23.66
CA PRO A 214 -13.37 -11.50 24.63
C PRO A 214 -14.24 -10.39 24.05
N ALA A 215 -15.55 -10.63 23.97
CA ALA A 215 -16.52 -9.62 23.54
C ALA A 215 -16.52 -8.34 24.41
N GLU A 216 -15.81 -8.36 25.53
CA GLU A 216 -15.71 -7.27 26.50
C GLU A 216 -14.40 -6.48 26.43
N THR A 217 -13.42 -6.97 25.66
CA THR A 217 -12.13 -6.32 25.47
C THR A 217 -11.76 -6.33 24.00
N ASN A 218 -12.44 -5.62 23.20
CA ASN A 218 -12.33 -5.55 21.73
C ASN A 218 -10.98 -5.11 21.19
N TYR A 219 -9.92 -5.33 21.94
CA TYR A 219 -8.57 -5.01 21.56
C TYR A 219 -8.05 -6.02 20.54
N TYR A 220 -7.83 -5.58 19.31
CA TYR A 220 -7.01 -6.28 18.33
C TYR A 220 -7.43 -7.73 18.01
N CYS A 221 -8.71 -7.99 17.93
CA CYS A 221 -9.20 -9.31 17.56
C CYS A 221 -9.36 -9.45 16.05
N LEU A 222 -8.27 -9.69 15.37
CA LEU A 222 -8.32 -10.23 14.01
C LEU A 222 -8.44 -11.75 14.14
N ILE A 223 -9.46 -12.32 13.55
CA ILE A 223 -9.73 -13.76 13.55
C ILE A 223 -9.55 -14.31 12.13
N GLU A 224 -9.35 -15.63 12.00
CA GLU A 224 -9.13 -16.28 10.71
C GLU A 224 -10.23 -15.94 9.69
N GLU A 225 -11.46 -15.79 10.11
CA GLU A 225 -12.58 -15.44 9.25
C GLU A 225 -12.41 -14.07 8.57
N HIS A 226 -11.69 -13.12 9.19
CA HIS A 226 -11.41 -11.83 8.61
C HIS A 226 -10.33 -11.87 7.52
N LEU A 227 -9.56 -12.96 7.45
CA LEU A 227 -8.52 -13.17 6.46
C LEU A 227 -9.03 -14.01 5.27
N ASN A 228 -10.24 -14.58 5.39
CA ASN A 228 -10.82 -15.42 4.35
C ASN A 228 -11.60 -14.58 3.33
N HIS A 229 -10.88 -13.91 2.45
CA HIS A 229 -11.45 -13.11 1.37
C HIS A 229 -10.76 -13.40 0.02
N SER A 230 -11.40 -13.01 -1.06
CA SER A 230 -10.89 -13.16 -2.45
C SER A 230 -10.36 -11.84 -3.03
N VAL A 231 -10.32 -10.78 -2.26
CA VAL A 231 -9.75 -9.49 -2.69
C VAL A 231 -8.23 -9.62 -2.72
N PRO A 232 -7.57 -9.29 -3.84
CA PRO A 232 -6.12 -9.31 -3.94
C PRO A 232 -5.44 -8.47 -2.86
N VAL A 233 -4.37 -9.00 -2.24
CA VAL A 233 -3.74 -8.33 -1.09
C VAL A 233 -2.22 -8.29 -1.17
N LEU A 234 -1.66 -7.08 -1.05
CA LEU A 234 -0.24 -6.81 -0.88
C LEU A 234 0.03 -6.51 0.59
N ILE A 235 0.96 -7.24 1.21
CA ILE A 235 1.28 -7.14 2.64
C ILE A 235 2.76 -6.78 2.78
N PHE A 236 3.03 -5.61 3.36
CA PHE A 236 4.38 -5.18 3.72
C PHE A 236 4.71 -5.50 5.17
N ALA A 237 5.97 -5.83 5.42
CA ALA A 237 6.54 -6.05 6.74
C ALA A 237 7.98 -5.55 6.82
N GLY A 238 8.51 -5.43 8.03
CA GLY A 238 9.94 -5.26 8.28
C GLY A 238 10.53 -6.50 8.91
N GLU A 239 11.75 -6.88 8.54
CA GLU A 239 12.46 -8.06 9.07
C GLU A 239 12.60 -8.03 10.60
N ASN A 240 12.71 -6.83 11.18
CA ASN A 240 12.92 -6.64 12.62
C ASN A 240 11.62 -6.50 13.43
N GLU A 241 10.45 -6.51 12.81
CA GLU A 241 9.18 -6.36 13.52
C GLU A 241 8.94 -7.46 14.56
N ILE A 242 9.29 -8.70 14.24
CA ILE A 242 9.02 -9.89 15.08
C ILE A 242 9.90 -9.91 16.33
N ASN A 243 11.10 -9.30 16.28
CA ASN A 243 12.06 -9.35 17.36
C ASN A 243 11.78 -8.36 18.50
N GLU A 244 10.90 -7.40 18.29
CA GLU A 244 10.75 -6.24 19.15
C GLU A 244 9.41 -6.18 19.88
N LEU A 245 8.41 -6.87 19.39
CA LEU A 245 7.09 -6.87 20.00
C LEU A 245 6.90 -8.09 20.89
N ASP A 246 6.08 -7.93 21.92
CA ASP A 246 5.77 -8.94 22.93
C ASP A 246 5.46 -10.31 22.27
N PRO A 247 6.12 -11.41 22.67
CA PRO A 247 5.87 -12.76 22.15
C PRO A 247 4.39 -13.20 22.14
N VAL A 248 3.53 -12.52 22.86
CA VAL A 248 2.08 -12.75 22.85
C VAL A 248 1.45 -12.39 21.51
N TYR A 249 2.12 -11.57 20.70
CA TYR A 249 1.64 -11.09 19.40
C TYR A 249 2.32 -11.76 18.20
N GLU A 250 3.25 -12.73 18.43
CA GLU A 250 3.97 -13.40 17.35
C GLU A 250 3.07 -14.07 16.31
N ASP A 251 1.89 -14.52 16.72
CA ASP A 251 1.03 -15.32 15.86
C ASP A 251 0.23 -14.50 14.81
N MET A 252 0.33 -13.15 14.82
CA MET A 252 -0.54 -12.32 13.95
C MET A 252 0.15 -11.19 13.22
N TRP A 253 1.44 -11.28 13.07
CA TRP A 253 2.19 -10.39 12.20
C TRP A 253 1.90 -10.66 10.72
N ALA A 254 2.35 -9.77 9.91
CA ALA A 254 2.12 -9.73 8.49
C ALA A 254 2.30 -11.10 7.80
N LEU A 255 3.34 -11.86 8.13
CA LEU A 255 3.57 -13.19 7.56
C LEU A 255 2.45 -14.17 7.90
N THR A 256 2.02 -14.21 9.17
CA THR A 256 0.91 -15.07 9.59
C THR A 256 -0.39 -14.67 8.89
N GLN A 257 -0.65 -13.36 8.74
CA GLN A 257 -1.81 -12.89 7.98
C GLN A 257 -1.75 -13.36 6.52
N TYR A 258 -0.58 -13.27 5.88
CA TYR A 258 -0.37 -13.81 4.54
C TYR A 258 -0.67 -15.31 4.45
N GLU A 259 -0.20 -16.10 5.43
CA GLU A 259 -0.41 -17.55 5.47
C GLU A 259 -1.89 -17.94 5.62
N TYR A 260 -2.67 -17.14 6.36
CA TYR A 260 -4.11 -17.39 6.56
C TYR A 260 -4.99 -16.93 5.40
N VAL A 261 -4.56 -15.96 4.59
CA VAL A 261 -5.26 -15.60 3.35
C VAL A 261 -5.27 -16.82 2.40
N PRO A 262 -6.42 -17.19 1.81
CA PRO A 262 -6.51 -18.38 0.96
C PRO A 262 -5.49 -18.39 -0.19
N GLU A 263 -4.96 -19.56 -0.52
CA GLU A 263 -4.06 -19.75 -1.67
C GLU A 263 -4.73 -19.44 -3.03
N SER A 264 -6.05 -19.38 -3.06
CA SER A 264 -6.81 -19.00 -4.26
C SER A 264 -6.96 -17.48 -4.42
N THR A 265 -6.49 -16.71 -3.45
CA THR A 265 -6.46 -15.25 -3.50
C THR A 265 -5.08 -14.82 -4.00
N ASP A 266 -5.07 -13.88 -4.94
CA ASP A 266 -3.83 -13.24 -5.36
C ASP A 266 -3.26 -12.47 -4.16
N LYS A 267 -2.11 -12.90 -3.67
CA LYS A 267 -1.47 -12.32 -2.49
C LYS A 267 0.04 -12.19 -2.67
N LEU A 268 0.58 -11.12 -2.11
CA LEU A 268 2.01 -10.85 -2.12
C LEU A 268 2.45 -10.42 -0.71
N TYR A 269 3.50 -11.05 -0.19
CA TYR A 269 4.20 -10.68 1.03
C TYR A 269 5.58 -10.12 0.69
N PHE A 270 5.84 -8.91 1.16
CA PHE A 270 7.09 -8.18 0.96
C PHE A 270 7.66 -7.79 2.32
N GLU A 271 8.75 -8.43 2.73
CA GLU A 271 9.44 -8.10 3.97
C GLU A 271 10.72 -7.31 3.67
N SER A 272 10.76 -6.06 4.12
CA SER A 272 11.90 -5.16 3.94
C SER A 272 13.07 -5.59 4.82
N ALA A 273 14.24 -5.84 4.22
CA ALA A 273 15.43 -6.30 4.91
C ALA A 273 15.98 -5.23 5.86
N ASN A 274 16.30 -5.64 7.08
CA ASN A 274 16.83 -4.81 8.17
C ASN A 274 15.91 -3.68 8.65
N GLU A 275 14.65 -3.62 8.19
CA GLU A 275 13.69 -2.60 8.57
C GLU A 275 12.74 -3.09 9.67
N GLY A 276 12.10 -2.16 10.37
CA GLY A 276 11.13 -2.42 11.43
C GLY A 276 9.69 -2.09 11.03
N HIS A 277 8.86 -1.78 12.03
CA HIS A 277 7.43 -1.52 11.87
C HIS A 277 7.11 -0.30 10.97
N GLY A 278 8.05 0.63 10.83
CA GLY A 278 7.90 1.81 9.96
C GLY A 278 8.27 1.60 8.49
N SER A 279 8.69 0.40 8.07
CA SER A 279 9.26 0.15 6.73
C SER A 279 8.36 0.52 5.55
N SER A 280 7.05 0.57 5.74
CA SER A 280 6.09 0.93 4.68
C SER A 280 5.28 2.20 4.97
N VAL A 281 5.67 2.97 5.97
CA VAL A 281 4.97 4.21 6.35
C VAL A 281 5.06 5.29 5.27
N TRP A 282 6.15 5.30 4.52
CA TRP A 282 6.41 6.27 3.46
C TRP A 282 6.46 5.60 2.08
N PRO A 283 5.94 6.27 1.03
CA PRO A 283 6.04 5.78 -0.35
C PRO A 283 7.45 6.02 -0.90
N ALA A 284 8.39 5.14 -0.58
CA ALA A 284 9.76 5.24 -1.01
C ALA A 284 10.32 3.90 -1.53
N GLY A 285 11.19 3.96 -2.55
CA GLY A 285 11.87 2.80 -3.10
C GLY A 285 10.93 1.67 -3.52
N ASP A 286 11.36 0.42 -3.35
CA ASP A 286 10.61 -0.76 -3.78
C ASP A 286 9.20 -0.85 -3.14
N VAL A 287 9.01 -0.35 -1.92
CA VAL A 287 7.68 -0.33 -1.27
C VAL A 287 6.69 0.53 -2.06
N ALA A 288 7.14 1.69 -2.54
CA ALA A 288 6.34 2.57 -3.39
C ALA A 288 6.06 1.92 -4.75
N ASP A 289 7.10 1.34 -5.39
CA ASP A 289 7.01 0.75 -6.72
C ASP A 289 6.08 -0.47 -6.72
N PHE A 290 6.18 -1.34 -5.72
CA PHE A 290 5.29 -2.49 -5.58
C PHE A 290 3.84 -2.08 -5.29
N SER A 291 3.63 -1.04 -4.46
CA SER A 291 2.29 -0.50 -4.20
C SER A 291 1.65 0.07 -5.45
N LEU A 292 2.39 0.86 -6.22
CA LEU A 292 1.92 1.44 -7.47
C LEU A 292 1.64 0.35 -8.52
N SER A 293 2.56 -0.62 -8.67
CA SER A 293 2.39 -1.74 -9.60
C SER A 293 1.18 -2.60 -9.24
N TRP A 294 0.93 -2.81 -7.94
CA TRP A 294 -0.26 -3.49 -7.44
C TRP A 294 -1.56 -2.79 -7.86
N LEU A 295 -1.63 -1.46 -7.72
CA LEU A 295 -2.79 -0.69 -8.15
C LEU A 295 -2.95 -0.69 -9.68
N ASN A 296 -1.86 -0.56 -10.44
CA ASN A 296 -1.94 -0.64 -11.90
C ASN A 296 -2.45 -2.00 -12.37
N TYR A 297 -1.93 -3.08 -11.77
CA TYR A 297 -2.33 -4.43 -12.15
C TYR A 297 -3.80 -4.72 -11.83
N PHE A 298 -4.27 -4.42 -10.60
CA PHE A 298 -5.61 -4.80 -10.16
C PHE A 298 -6.70 -3.75 -10.42
N LEU A 299 -6.38 -2.47 -10.37
CA LEU A 299 -7.38 -1.41 -10.56
C LEU A 299 -7.49 -0.98 -12.01
N LEU A 300 -6.36 -0.93 -12.73
CA LEU A 300 -6.34 -0.55 -14.14
C LEU A 300 -6.32 -1.77 -15.08
N GLU A 301 -6.24 -2.97 -14.53
CA GLU A 301 -6.20 -4.24 -15.27
C GLU A 301 -5.01 -4.28 -16.27
N ASP A 302 -3.88 -3.62 -15.91
CA ASP A 302 -2.68 -3.59 -16.72
C ASP A 302 -1.77 -4.80 -16.42
N GLU A 303 -1.89 -5.83 -17.26
CA GLU A 303 -1.16 -7.10 -17.11
C GLU A 303 0.37 -6.92 -17.23
N SER A 304 0.85 -5.81 -17.76
CA SER A 304 2.30 -5.57 -17.92
C SER A 304 3.04 -5.49 -16.58
N PHE A 305 2.34 -5.18 -15.48
CA PHE A 305 2.92 -5.13 -14.14
C PHE A 305 3.04 -6.50 -13.46
N CYS A 306 2.44 -7.56 -14.01
CA CYS A 306 2.42 -8.87 -13.36
C CYS A 306 3.82 -9.40 -13.09
N GLU A 307 4.69 -9.38 -14.08
CA GLU A 307 6.03 -9.95 -13.93
C GLU A 307 6.86 -9.20 -12.90
N PHE A 308 6.80 -7.86 -12.89
CA PHE A 308 7.42 -7.05 -11.84
C PHE A 308 6.97 -7.50 -10.44
N LEU A 309 5.67 -7.75 -10.25
CA LEU A 309 5.08 -8.19 -8.98
C LEU A 309 5.47 -9.62 -8.56
N THR A 310 6.11 -10.39 -9.43
CA THR A 310 6.57 -11.76 -9.11
C THR A 310 8.08 -11.85 -8.86
N LEU A 311 8.82 -10.77 -9.07
CA LEU A 311 10.27 -10.74 -8.92
C LEU A 311 10.69 -10.10 -7.59
N PRO A 312 11.42 -10.84 -6.72
CA PRO A 312 11.86 -10.30 -5.43
C PRO A 312 12.95 -9.23 -5.64
N PRO A 313 12.78 -8.00 -5.15
CA PRO A 313 13.84 -7.00 -5.17
C PRO A 313 14.93 -7.32 -4.14
N GLN A 314 16.10 -6.68 -4.29
CA GLN A 314 17.24 -6.91 -3.38
C GLN A 314 17.01 -6.34 -1.98
N SER A 315 16.04 -5.47 -1.80
CA SER A 315 15.68 -4.85 -0.53
C SER A 315 14.85 -5.77 0.39
N THR A 316 14.45 -6.96 -0.08
CA THR A 316 13.64 -7.90 0.71
C THR A 316 14.49 -8.94 1.43
N SER A 317 14.14 -9.25 2.69
CA SER A 317 14.59 -10.43 3.42
C SER A 317 13.72 -11.65 3.11
N GLN A 318 12.41 -11.42 2.89
CA GLN A 318 11.47 -12.47 2.46
C GLN A 318 10.48 -11.91 1.43
N PHE A 319 10.17 -12.74 0.44
CA PHE A 319 9.23 -12.40 -0.62
C PHE A 319 8.43 -13.64 -1.01
N LEU A 320 7.11 -13.56 -0.92
CA LEU A 320 6.20 -14.66 -1.24
C LEU A 320 5.05 -14.13 -2.09
N THR A 321 4.64 -14.87 -3.10
CA THR A 321 3.46 -14.50 -3.90
C THR A 321 2.74 -15.73 -4.45
N THR A 322 1.44 -15.61 -4.62
CA THR A 322 0.60 -16.57 -5.36
C THR A 322 0.30 -16.10 -6.77
N LEU A 323 0.78 -14.91 -7.16
CA LEU A 323 0.57 -14.41 -8.51
C LEU A 323 1.21 -15.33 -9.54
N GLU A 324 0.42 -15.72 -10.54
CA GLU A 324 0.88 -16.44 -11.71
C GLU A 324 0.65 -15.57 -12.95
N CYS A 325 1.71 -15.08 -13.56
CA CYS A 325 1.60 -14.28 -14.74
C CYS A 325 1.30 -15.18 -15.94
N ASN A 326 0.16 -14.97 -16.59
CA ASN A 326 -0.19 -15.65 -17.82
C ASN A 326 0.64 -15.18 -19.03
N ASN A 327 1.76 -14.51 -18.78
CA ASN A 327 2.62 -13.98 -19.81
C ASN A 327 3.28 -15.14 -20.56
N THR A 328 2.66 -15.54 -21.65
CA THR A 328 3.46 -16.03 -22.77
C THR A 328 4.26 -14.84 -23.25
N VAL A 329 5.52 -14.73 -22.80
CA VAL A 329 6.48 -13.80 -23.40
C VAL A 329 6.35 -13.99 -24.91
N SER A 330 5.83 -13.01 -25.61
CA SER A 330 5.72 -13.11 -27.06
C SER A 330 7.08 -12.77 -27.62
N TYR A 331 7.85 -13.80 -27.94
CA TYR A 331 9.09 -13.63 -28.71
C TYR A 331 8.81 -13.37 -30.21
N ASP A 332 7.53 -13.40 -30.63
CA ASP A 332 7.08 -12.95 -31.96
C ASP A 332 6.90 -11.43 -31.93
N ILE A 333 8.02 -10.72 -32.01
CA ILE A 333 8.08 -9.26 -31.84
C ILE A 333 7.51 -8.52 -33.07
N ASN A 334 7.59 -9.13 -34.23
CA ASN A 334 7.10 -8.56 -35.49
C ASN A 334 5.64 -8.93 -35.77
N ASN A 335 5.02 -9.77 -34.92
CA ASN A 335 3.63 -10.27 -35.03
C ASN A 335 3.33 -11.00 -36.35
N ASP A 336 4.31 -11.71 -36.91
CA ASP A 336 4.11 -12.50 -38.15
C ASP A 336 3.63 -13.95 -37.90
N GLY A 337 3.55 -14.35 -36.62
CA GLY A 337 3.12 -15.68 -36.17
C GLY A 337 4.24 -16.72 -36.13
N VAL A 338 5.52 -16.32 -36.32
CA VAL A 338 6.68 -17.23 -36.35
C VAL A 338 7.85 -16.63 -35.55
N ILE A 339 8.19 -17.22 -34.43
CA ILE A 339 9.35 -16.79 -33.63
C ILE A 339 10.63 -17.24 -34.29
N ASN A 340 11.44 -16.29 -34.78
CA ASN A 340 12.69 -16.55 -35.49
C ASN A 340 13.66 -15.35 -35.52
N ASN A 341 14.74 -15.43 -36.30
CA ASN A 341 15.70 -14.33 -36.40
C ASN A 341 15.13 -13.02 -36.99
N GLU A 342 13.96 -13.03 -37.59
CA GLU A 342 13.34 -11.81 -38.14
C GLU A 342 12.82 -10.93 -37.00
N ASP A 343 12.38 -11.53 -35.87
CA ASP A 343 12.01 -10.82 -34.63
C ASP A 343 13.22 -10.12 -34.01
N LEU A 344 14.37 -10.82 -33.96
CA LEU A 344 15.64 -10.23 -33.50
C LEU A 344 16.05 -9.04 -34.36
N ILE A 345 15.93 -9.16 -35.69
CA ILE A 345 16.22 -8.08 -36.62
C ILE A 345 15.24 -6.92 -36.41
N TYR A 346 13.97 -7.19 -36.21
CA TYR A 346 12.96 -6.17 -36.00
C TYR A 346 13.25 -5.36 -34.72
N LEU A 347 13.58 -6.03 -33.62
CA LEU A 347 13.97 -5.39 -32.37
C LEU A 347 15.25 -4.55 -32.52
N VAL A 348 16.30 -5.08 -33.15
CA VAL A 348 17.55 -4.35 -33.42
C VAL A 348 17.29 -3.09 -34.27
N VAL A 349 16.49 -3.20 -35.33
CA VAL A 349 16.16 -2.07 -36.20
C VAL A 349 15.39 -1.01 -35.42
N GLY A 350 14.47 -1.39 -34.56
CA GLY A 350 13.73 -0.48 -33.72
C GLY A 350 14.62 0.27 -32.74
N LEU A 351 15.52 -0.43 -32.05
CA LEU A 351 16.47 0.15 -31.08
C LEU A 351 17.45 1.11 -31.75
N VAL A 352 17.91 0.80 -32.96
CA VAL A 352 18.93 1.65 -33.68
C VAL A 352 18.29 2.90 -34.27
N ASN A 353 17.03 2.85 -34.71
CA ASN A 353 16.39 3.95 -35.40
C ASN A 353 15.62 4.92 -34.53
N GLU A 354 15.59 4.70 -33.19
CA GLU A 354 14.80 5.46 -32.22
C GLU A 354 13.30 5.55 -32.60
N ASN A 355 12.84 4.59 -33.42
CA ASN A 355 11.43 4.49 -33.74
C ASN A 355 10.69 3.95 -32.50
N THR A 356 9.47 4.41 -32.28
CA THR A 356 8.59 3.86 -31.25
C THR A 356 8.38 2.37 -31.50
N ILE A 357 9.15 1.56 -30.77
CA ILE A 357 8.89 0.12 -30.66
C ILE A 357 7.69 0.00 -29.73
N GLU A 358 6.73 -0.81 -30.10
CA GLU A 358 5.56 -1.06 -29.23
C GLU A 358 6.03 -1.69 -27.90
N ASN A 359 5.34 -1.44 -26.80
CA ASN A 359 5.63 -2.00 -25.47
C ASN A 359 5.67 -3.54 -25.47
N THR A 360 5.07 -4.18 -26.46
CA THR A 360 5.14 -5.64 -26.70
C THR A 360 6.56 -6.16 -26.96
N SER A 361 7.53 -5.29 -27.16
CA SER A 361 8.94 -5.61 -27.36
C SER A 361 9.80 -5.54 -26.10
N ASP A 362 9.20 -5.13 -24.97
CA ASP A 362 9.79 -5.19 -23.64
C ASP A 362 9.65 -6.62 -23.13
N ILE A 363 10.68 -7.42 -23.36
CA ILE A 363 10.66 -8.88 -23.08
C ILE A 363 10.97 -9.16 -21.61
N ASN A 364 11.75 -8.30 -20.97
CA ASN A 364 12.13 -8.42 -19.56
C ASN A 364 11.23 -7.62 -18.63
N PHE A 365 10.25 -6.90 -19.20
CA PHE A 365 9.24 -6.11 -18.50
C PHE A 365 9.81 -5.04 -17.54
N ASP A 366 10.99 -4.50 -17.88
CA ASP A 366 11.60 -3.42 -17.10
C ASP A 366 11.08 -2.02 -17.52
N SER A 367 10.03 -1.97 -18.34
CA SER A 367 9.41 -0.78 -18.93
C SER A 367 10.30 -0.05 -19.96
N TYR A 368 11.42 -0.62 -20.34
CA TYR A 368 12.35 -0.05 -21.33
C TYR A 368 12.68 -1.07 -22.40
N VAL A 369 12.26 -0.86 -23.63
CA VAL A 369 12.75 -1.68 -24.73
C VAL A 369 14.20 -1.32 -25.01
N ASN A 370 15.14 -2.21 -24.67
CA ASN A 370 16.57 -1.94 -24.70
C ASN A 370 17.42 -3.17 -25.08
N ILE A 371 18.70 -3.13 -24.81
CA ILE A 371 19.64 -4.21 -25.15
C ILE A 371 19.37 -5.50 -24.34
N PHE A 372 18.75 -5.41 -23.18
CA PHE A 372 18.46 -6.59 -22.36
C PHE A 372 17.36 -7.44 -22.97
N ASP A 373 16.33 -6.83 -23.58
CA ASP A 373 15.29 -7.52 -24.34
C ASP A 373 15.87 -8.25 -25.53
N LEU A 374 16.79 -7.59 -26.23
CA LEU A 374 17.49 -8.20 -27.35
C LEU A 374 18.31 -9.43 -26.94
N LEU A 375 18.97 -9.37 -25.76
CA LEU A 375 19.72 -10.50 -25.26
C LEU A 375 18.80 -11.65 -24.84
N MET A 376 17.66 -11.38 -24.22
CA MET A 376 16.67 -12.41 -23.86
C MET A 376 16.10 -13.10 -25.11
N LEU A 377 15.74 -12.34 -26.14
CA LEU A 377 15.28 -12.92 -27.41
C LEU A 377 16.37 -13.77 -28.08
N ALA A 378 17.62 -13.29 -28.06
CA ALA A 378 18.74 -14.02 -28.64
C ALA A 378 19.02 -15.34 -27.91
N ASP A 379 18.96 -15.35 -26.57
CA ASP A 379 19.11 -16.56 -25.76
C ASP A 379 17.98 -17.55 -26.03
N TYR A 380 16.74 -17.08 -26.08
CA TYR A 380 15.58 -17.92 -26.41
C TYR A 380 15.73 -18.59 -27.79
N LEU A 381 16.17 -17.85 -28.81
CA LEU A 381 16.38 -18.37 -30.17
C LEU A 381 17.54 -19.36 -30.27
N GLN A 382 18.50 -19.34 -29.33
CA GLN A 382 19.60 -20.31 -29.29
C GLN A 382 19.17 -21.66 -28.68
N ASP A 383 18.16 -21.64 -27.80
CA ASP A 383 17.67 -22.82 -27.13
C ASP A 383 16.58 -23.57 -27.91
N MET A 384 16.05 -22.97 -29.00
CA MET A 384 15.13 -23.60 -29.96
C MET A 384 15.86 -24.47 -30.98
#